data_e9e11251556183759e47095e278ffee1
#
_entry.id   e9e11251556183759e47095e278ffee1
#
_cell.length_a   1.000
_cell.length_b   1.000
_cell.length_c   1.000
_cell.angle_alpha   90.00
_cell.angle_beta   90.00
_cell.angle_gamma   90.00
#
_symmetry.space_group_name_H-M   'P 1'
#
loop_
_entity.id
_entity.type
_entity.pdbx_description
1 polymer ?
#
loop_
_entity_poly.entity_id
_entity_poly.type
_entity_poly.pdbx_seq_one_letter_code
_entity_poly.pdbx_strand_id
1 'polypeptide(L)'
;MKDRIYNDYFLPERMDEYEKLLKSYLEKNYEFLCIKDYQKMKNNQKYIFIRHDIDSDVIYARKMFEVEKKLNIHTTYYFRLETLDKELIKEILDYGSEVGYHYEEIATFCKKNKKFNKDFIDKNLVKIQELFQKNINFIQEEYNIKLSSIASHGDFINRKINLTNQYLYTNELKNKLNLIEAYDIETNIEFRTSDCMYPKFFKEDPLKGLKENKKRVLLLIHTRYWGKNPCERIKLDFKRLIDAIKYH
;
A
#
# COMPACT_ATOMS: atom_id res chain seq x y z
N MET A 1 5.36 -10.19 22.51
CA MET A 1 4.43 -9.14 23.03
C MET A 1 5.19 -7.87 23.43
N LYS A 2 6.25 -7.95 24.26
CA LYS A 2 7.03 -6.78 24.72
C LYS A 2 7.61 -5.94 23.56
N ASP A 3 8.21 -6.58 22.57
CA ASP A 3 8.81 -5.89 21.42
C ASP A 3 7.77 -5.14 20.56
N ARG A 4 6.56 -5.70 20.42
CA ARG A 4 5.46 -5.02 19.74
C ARG A 4 5.04 -3.74 20.46
N ILE A 5 4.85 -3.83 21.79
CA ILE A 5 4.48 -2.67 22.59
C ILE A 5 5.57 -1.60 22.52
N TYR A 6 6.84 -1.99 22.63
CA TYR A 6 7.95 -1.06 22.52
C TYR A 6 7.95 -0.34 21.16
N ASN A 7 7.85 -1.06 20.08
CA ASN A 7 7.89 -0.48 18.75
C ASN A 7 6.64 0.37 18.43
N ASP A 8 5.43 -0.07 18.85
CA ASP A 8 4.20 0.66 18.56
C ASP A 8 4.07 1.95 19.38
N TYR A 9 4.64 2.00 20.60
CA TYR A 9 4.39 3.11 21.53
C TYR A 9 5.62 3.90 21.93
N PHE A 10 6.82 3.32 21.86
CA PHE A 10 8.03 3.93 22.40
C PHE A 10 9.12 4.21 21.36
N LEU A 11 9.13 3.47 20.25
CA LEU A 11 10.12 3.70 19.21
C LEU A 11 9.99 5.14 18.66
N PRO A 12 11.10 5.90 18.50
CA PRO A 12 11.07 7.20 17.86
C PRO A 12 10.68 7.09 16.37
N GLU A 13 10.33 8.21 15.76
CA GLU A 13 10.13 8.23 14.31
C GLU A 13 11.44 7.96 13.58
N ARG A 14 11.35 7.36 12.40
CA ARG A 14 12.48 6.81 11.65
C ARG A 14 12.67 7.44 10.27
N MET A 15 12.33 8.72 10.12
CA MET A 15 12.46 9.41 8.82
C MET A 15 13.92 9.49 8.35
N ASP A 16 14.88 9.63 9.28
CA ASP A 16 16.31 9.62 8.93
C ASP A 16 16.77 8.25 8.39
N GLU A 17 16.22 7.15 8.92
CA GLU A 17 16.51 5.80 8.41
C GLU A 17 15.88 5.61 7.03
N TYR A 18 14.68 6.16 6.82
CA TYR A 18 14.01 6.16 5.52
C TYR A 18 14.85 6.93 4.47
N GLU A 19 15.28 8.15 4.81
CA GLU A 19 16.13 8.95 3.92
C GLU A 19 17.44 8.22 3.57
N LYS A 20 18.09 7.59 4.56
CA LYS A 20 19.32 6.79 4.33
C LYS A 20 19.07 5.59 3.41
N LEU A 21 17.94 4.90 3.58
CA LEU A 21 17.55 3.78 2.72
C LEU A 21 17.43 4.24 1.25
N LEU A 22 16.71 5.33 1.00
CA LEU A 22 16.52 5.86 -0.36
C LEU A 22 17.87 6.32 -0.97
N LYS A 23 18.69 7.05 -0.20
CA LYS A 23 20.02 7.48 -0.66
C LYS A 23 20.91 6.32 -1.07
N SER A 24 20.87 5.18 -0.33
CA SER A 24 21.65 4.00 -0.67
C SER A 24 21.33 3.47 -2.07
N TYR A 25 20.08 3.55 -2.52
CA TYR A 25 19.68 3.18 -3.87
C TYR A 25 20.09 4.22 -4.92
N LEU A 26 19.94 5.52 -4.61
CA LEU A 26 20.38 6.61 -5.49
C LEU A 26 21.88 6.54 -5.78
N GLU A 27 22.71 6.32 -4.75
CA GLU A 27 24.17 6.18 -4.85
C GLU A 27 24.62 5.00 -5.73
N LYS A 28 23.74 4.02 -5.95
CA LYS A 28 23.96 2.87 -6.83
C LYS A 28 23.27 2.99 -8.19
N ASN A 29 22.84 4.21 -8.53
CA ASN A 29 22.21 4.57 -9.81
C ASN A 29 20.91 3.78 -10.09
N TYR A 30 20.08 3.54 -9.05
CA TYR A 30 18.72 3.08 -9.27
C TYR A 30 17.83 4.27 -9.63
N GLU A 31 17.03 4.09 -10.66
CA GLU A 31 15.96 5.00 -11.01
C GLU A 31 14.70 4.64 -10.23
N PHE A 32 14.08 5.62 -9.59
CA PHE A 32 12.82 5.45 -8.87
C PHE A 32 11.65 5.64 -9.84
N LEU A 33 10.81 4.62 -9.94
CA LEU A 33 9.62 4.64 -10.80
C LEU A 33 8.35 4.46 -9.98
N CYS A 34 7.29 5.14 -10.42
CA CYS A 34 5.93 4.84 -9.97
C CYS A 34 5.43 3.51 -10.60
N ILE A 35 4.49 2.84 -9.93
CA ILE A 35 3.88 1.60 -10.43
C ILE A 35 3.27 1.80 -11.82
N LYS A 36 2.62 2.95 -12.09
CA LYS A 36 2.08 3.30 -13.43
C LYS A 36 3.12 3.24 -14.55
N ASP A 37 4.39 3.41 -14.21
CA ASP A 37 5.48 3.52 -15.18
C ASP A 37 6.27 2.21 -15.37
N TYR A 38 5.84 1.09 -14.77
CA TYR A 38 6.60 -0.17 -14.77
C TYR A 38 6.91 -0.67 -16.20
N GLN A 39 6.06 -0.37 -17.18
CA GLN A 39 6.29 -0.76 -18.57
C GLN A 39 7.39 0.07 -19.28
N LYS A 40 7.82 1.18 -18.68
CA LYS A 40 8.90 2.02 -19.21
C LYS A 40 10.29 1.47 -18.93
N MET A 41 10.40 0.39 -18.12
CA MET A 41 11.68 -0.22 -17.77
C MET A 41 12.45 -0.70 -18.99
N LYS A 42 13.77 -0.39 -19.00
CA LYS A 42 14.72 -0.85 -20.02
C LYS A 42 15.59 -1.97 -19.46
N ASN A 43 16.02 -2.92 -20.30
CA ASN A 43 16.73 -4.12 -19.86
C ASN A 43 18.08 -3.86 -19.16
N ASN A 44 18.75 -2.76 -19.45
CA ASN A 44 20.13 -2.47 -18.94
C ASN A 44 20.16 -1.44 -17.82
N GLN A 45 19.01 -1.04 -17.28
CA GLN A 45 18.90 -0.03 -16.23
C GLN A 45 18.40 -0.66 -14.94
N LYS A 46 18.75 -0.06 -13.79
CA LYS A 46 18.32 -0.49 -12.47
C LYS A 46 17.13 0.36 -12.02
N TYR A 47 16.10 -0.30 -11.52
CA TYR A 47 14.87 0.35 -11.08
C TYR A 47 14.49 -0.06 -9.67
N ILE A 48 13.95 0.88 -8.94
CA ILE A 48 13.30 0.62 -7.66
C ILE A 48 11.90 1.23 -7.66
N PHE A 49 10.95 0.44 -7.19
CA PHE A 49 9.58 0.85 -6.90
C PHE A 49 9.41 0.95 -5.38
N ILE A 50 9.01 2.11 -4.90
CA ILE A 50 8.53 2.27 -3.53
C ILE A 50 7.01 2.34 -3.60
N ARG A 51 6.37 1.40 -2.94
CA ARG A 51 4.93 1.34 -2.76
C ARG A 51 4.59 1.64 -1.32
N HIS A 52 3.86 2.73 -1.10
CA HIS A 52 3.32 3.08 0.21
C HIS A 52 1.87 2.62 0.33
N ASP A 53 1.59 1.74 1.27
CA ASP A 53 0.23 1.36 1.65
C ASP A 53 -0.19 2.20 2.86
N ILE A 54 -1.10 3.15 2.64
CA ILE A 54 -1.55 4.11 3.66
C ILE A 54 -2.76 3.51 4.39
N ASP A 55 -2.49 2.53 5.25
CA ASP A 55 -3.51 1.89 6.08
C ASP A 55 -4.03 2.80 7.18
N SER A 56 -3.17 3.71 7.66
CA SER A 56 -3.40 4.68 8.72
C SER A 56 -2.23 5.68 8.74
N ASP A 57 -2.23 6.60 9.71
CA ASP A 57 -1.08 7.50 9.95
C ASP A 57 -0.70 8.37 8.73
N VAL A 58 -1.68 9.01 8.11
CA VAL A 58 -1.50 9.89 6.94
C VAL A 58 -0.43 10.97 7.16
N ILE A 59 -0.26 11.44 8.40
CA ILE A 59 0.78 12.41 8.76
C ILE A 59 2.19 11.89 8.43
N TYR A 60 2.42 10.58 8.53
CA TYR A 60 3.73 9.99 8.19
C TYR A 60 3.86 9.72 6.69
N ALA A 61 2.75 9.54 5.97
CA ALA A 61 2.76 9.56 4.51
C ALA A 61 3.28 10.93 4.00
N ARG A 62 2.81 12.02 4.60
CA ARG A 62 3.29 13.38 4.28
C ARG A 62 4.78 13.55 4.59
N LYS A 63 5.25 13.10 5.75
CA LYS A 63 6.68 13.18 6.10
C LYS A 63 7.56 12.38 5.14
N MET A 64 7.14 11.17 4.74
CA MET A 64 7.85 10.37 3.73
C MET A 64 7.88 11.08 2.39
N PHE A 65 6.77 11.66 1.97
CA PHE A 65 6.68 12.44 0.74
C PHE A 65 7.62 13.65 0.75
N GLU A 66 7.78 14.36 1.87
CA GLU A 66 8.74 15.45 1.99
C GLU A 66 10.20 14.97 1.86
N VAL A 67 10.52 13.79 2.41
CA VAL A 67 11.85 13.17 2.20
C VAL A 67 12.08 12.86 0.72
N GLU A 68 11.09 12.29 0.04
CA GLU A 68 11.16 11.94 -1.38
C GLU A 68 11.30 13.17 -2.28
N LYS A 69 10.54 14.24 -2.00
CA LYS A 69 10.69 15.53 -2.69
C LYS A 69 12.11 16.08 -2.54
N LYS A 70 12.66 16.06 -1.33
CA LYS A 70 14.02 16.51 -1.06
C LYS A 70 15.07 15.73 -1.86
N LEU A 71 14.82 14.44 -2.11
CA LEU A 71 15.71 13.56 -2.87
C LEU A 71 15.40 13.55 -4.38
N ASN A 72 14.39 14.28 -4.82
CA ASN A 72 13.93 14.34 -6.20
C ASN A 72 13.59 12.94 -6.77
N ILE A 73 12.81 12.15 -6.02
CA ILE A 73 12.36 10.82 -6.43
C ILE A 73 10.84 10.74 -6.48
N HIS A 74 10.32 9.82 -7.31
CA HIS A 74 8.90 9.58 -7.47
C HIS A 74 8.54 8.18 -7.01
N THR A 75 7.40 8.05 -6.31
CA THR A 75 6.93 6.81 -5.70
C THR A 75 5.42 6.66 -5.86
N THR A 76 4.84 5.57 -5.35
CA THR A 76 3.39 5.32 -5.44
C THR A 76 2.77 5.24 -4.05
N TYR A 77 1.66 5.94 -3.85
CA TYR A 77 0.88 6.01 -2.60
C TYR A 77 -0.51 5.43 -2.80
N TYR A 78 -0.84 4.35 -2.08
CA TYR A 78 -2.16 3.73 -2.10
C TYR A 78 -2.96 4.12 -0.87
N PHE A 79 -4.06 4.84 -1.06
CA PHE A 79 -4.94 5.29 0.00
C PHE A 79 -6.19 4.40 0.10
N ARG A 80 -6.58 4.04 1.32
CA ARG A 80 -7.90 3.49 1.62
C ARG A 80 -8.93 4.61 1.64
N LEU A 81 -10.22 4.29 1.53
CA LEU A 81 -11.28 5.32 1.63
C LEU A 81 -11.21 6.12 2.94
N GLU A 82 -10.79 5.48 4.04
CA GLU A 82 -10.70 6.12 5.35
C GLU A 82 -9.40 6.93 5.56
N THR A 83 -8.45 6.83 4.65
CA THR A 83 -7.15 7.55 4.73
C THR A 83 -6.96 8.58 3.61
N LEU A 84 -7.99 8.79 2.78
CA LEU A 84 -7.95 9.84 1.75
C LEU A 84 -7.74 11.21 2.38
N ASP A 85 -6.75 11.96 1.87
CA ASP A 85 -6.40 13.31 2.30
C ASP A 85 -6.24 14.18 1.04
N LYS A 86 -7.13 15.15 0.87
CA LYS A 86 -7.25 15.93 -0.37
C LYS A 86 -6.00 16.76 -0.66
N GLU A 87 -5.43 17.37 0.37
CA GLU A 87 -4.24 18.21 0.22
C GLU A 87 -3.03 17.36 -0.14
N LEU A 88 -2.79 16.28 0.61
CA LEU A 88 -1.66 15.39 0.36
C LEU A 88 -1.75 14.72 -1.01
N ILE A 89 -2.93 14.23 -1.41
CA ILE A 89 -3.16 13.63 -2.73
C ILE A 89 -2.82 14.63 -3.83
N LYS A 90 -3.28 15.87 -3.70
CA LYS A 90 -2.98 16.93 -4.67
C LYS A 90 -1.48 17.21 -4.74
N GLU A 91 -0.80 17.35 -3.60
CA GLU A 91 0.63 17.60 -3.54
C GLU A 91 1.46 16.47 -4.18
N ILE A 92 1.09 15.21 -3.91
CA ILE A 92 1.76 14.03 -4.50
C ILE A 92 1.63 14.04 -6.03
N LEU A 93 0.44 14.32 -6.54
CA LEU A 93 0.17 14.35 -7.99
C LEU A 93 0.84 15.55 -8.69
N ASP A 94 0.76 16.72 -8.10
CA ASP A 94 1.40 17.94 -8.63
C ASP A 94 2.92 17.79 -8.71
N TYR A 95 3.51 17.01 -7.80
CA TYR A 95 4.93 16.65 -7.82
C TYR A 95 5.28 15.62 -8.90
N GLY A 96 4.32 14.84 -9.41
CA GLY A 96 4.51 13.80 -10.43
C GLY A 96 4.61 12.37 -9.87
N SER A 97 4.51 12.18 -8.56
CA SER A 97 4.35 10.88 -7.93
C SER A 97 2.97 10.29 -8.23
N GLU A 98 2.71 9.05 -7.84
CA GLU A 98 1.48 8.35 -8.16
C GLU A 98 0.59 8.19 -6.92
N VAL A 99 -0.71 8.37 -7.14
CA VAL A 99 -1.75 8.04 -6.17
C VAL A 99 -2.60 6.91 -6.74
N GLY A 100 -2.84 5.88 -5.93
CA GLY A 100 -3.69 4.74 -6.24
C GLY A 100 -4.71 4.45 -5.13
N TYR A 101 -5.65 3.54 -5.42
CA TYR A 101 -6.65 3.10 -4.46
C TYR A 101 -6.24 1.79 -3.77
N HIS A 102 -6.21 1.81 -2.43
CA HIS A 102 -5.96 0.62 -1.58
C HIS A 102 -7.28 -0.03 -1.20
N TYR A 103 -7.77 -0.92 -2.05
CA TYR A 103 -9.13 -1.44 -2.03
C TYR A 103 -9.34 -2.64 -1.10
N GLU A 104 -10.55 -2.73 -0.48
CA GLU A 104 -10.89 -3.77 0.50
C GLU A 104 -12.36 -4.22 0.46
N GLU A 105 -13.00 -4.15 -0.69
CA GLU A 105 -14.45 -4.33 -0.85
C GLU A 105 -14.95 -5.70 -0.43
N ILE A 106 -14.20 -6.81 -0.66
CA ILE A 106 -14.61 -8.14 -0.19
C ILE A 106 -14.72 -8.14 1.33
N ALA A 107 -13.69 -7.65 2.03
CA ALA A 107 -13.70 -7.59 3.49
C ALA A 107 -14.82 -6.70 4.01
N THR A 108 -14.99 -5.52 3.44
CA THR A 108 -16.04 -4.56 3.78
C THR A 108 -17.44 -5.15 3.55
N PHE A 109 -17.66 -5.81 2.41
CA PHE A 109 -18.94 -6.44 2.08
C PHE A 109 -19.27 -7.59 3.04
N CYS A 110 -18.28 -8.43 3.38
CA CYS A 110 -18.42 -9.48 4.38
C CYS A 110 -18.79 -8.94 5.76
N LYS A 111 -18.11 -7.88 6.23
CA LYS A 111 -18.40 -7.22 7.51
C LYS A 111 -19.81 -6.66 7.55
N LYS A 112 -20.22 -5.95 6.50
CA LYS A 112 -21.57 -5.37 6.39
C LYS A 112 -22.67 -6.41 6.48
N ASN A 113 -22.50 -7.55 5.82
CA ASN A 113 -23.50 -8.61 5.74
C ASN A 113 -23.33 -9.71 6.82
N LYS A 114 -22.27 -9.65 7.65
CA LYS A 114 -21.94 -10.66 8.65
C LYS A 114 -21.89 -12.09 8.08
N LYS A 115 -21.34 -12.23 6.86
CA LYS A 115 -21.17 -13.50 6.14
C LYS A 115 -19.72 -13.66 5.72
N PHE A 116 -19.08 -14.77 6.15
CA PHE A 116 -17.63 -14.94 6.09
C PHE A 116 -17.28 -16.28 5.42
N ASN A 117 -17.72 -16.47 4.19
CA ASN A 117 -17.38 -17.64 3.39
C ASN A 117 -17.33 -17.31 1.89
N LYS A 118 -16.62 -18.16 1.15
CA LYS A 118 -16.39 -17.96 -0.28
C LYS A 118 -17.69 -18.05 -1.10
N ASP A 119 -18.59 -18.97 -0.79
CA ASP A 119 -19.87 -19.13 -1.52
C ASP A 119 -20.73 -17.87 -1.48
N PHE A 120 -20.72 -17.16 -0.34
CA PHE A 120 -21.42 -15.88 -0.22
C PHE A 120 -20.79 -14.83 -1.13
N ILE A 121 -19.46 -14.79 -1.22
CA ILE A 121 -18.74 -13.87 -2.09
C ILE A 121 -19.02 -14.18 -3.55
N ASP A 122 -18.93 -15.44 -3.97
CA ASP A 122 -19.19 -15.88 -5.34
C ASP A 122 -20.60 -15.48 -5.79
N LYS A 123 -21.61 -15.70 -4.95
CA LYS A 123 -23.02 -15.32 -5.23
C LYS A 123 -23.24 -13.81 -5.31
N ASN A 124 -22.33 -13.01 -4.76
CA ASN A 124 -22.44 -11.55 -4.72
C ASN A 124 -21.29 -10.84 -5.44
N LEU A 125 -20.47 -11.54 -6.20
CA LEU A 125 -19.26 -11.00 -6.81
C LEU A 125 -19.55 -9.75 -7.66
N VAL A 126 -20.61 -9.79 -8.45
CA VAL A 126 -21.05 -8.64 -9.27
C VAL A 126 -21.35 -7.41 -8.40
N LYS A 127 -22.06 -7.58 -7.29
CA LYS A 127 -22.37 -6.47 -6.37
C LYS A 127 -21.11 -5.90 -5.70
N ILE A 128 -20.14 -6.76 -5.40
CA ILE A 128 -18.85 -6.36 -4.82
C ILE A 128 -18.04 -5.57 -5.87
N GLN A 129 -18.06 -6.01 -7.12
CA GLN A 129 -17.42 -5.31 -8.23
C GLN A 129 -18.10 -3.96 -8.53
N GLU A 130 -19.40 -3.87 -8.45
CA GLU A 130 -20.15 -2.60 -8.57
C GLU A 130 -19.76 -1.62 -7.46
N LEU A 131 -19.63 -2.11 -6.20
CA LEU A 131 -19.17 -1.30 -5.08
C LEU A 131 -17.74 -0.79 -5.33
N PHE A 132 -16.84 -1.66 -5.79
CA PHE A 132 -15.48 -1.30 -6.14
C PHE A 132 -15.42 -0.23 -7.24
N GLN A 133 -16.17 -0.39 -8.32
CA GLN A 133 -16.26 0.62 -9.39
C GLN A 133 -16.81 1.95 -8.88
N LYS A 134 -17.87 1.90 -8.04
CA LYS A 134 -18.41 3.10 -7.39
C LYS A 134 -17.36 3.84 -6.56
N ASN A 135 -16.54 3.12 -5.80
CA ASN A 135 -15.49 3.72 -4.98
C ASN A 135 -14.37 4.32 -5.85
N ILE A 136 -14.00 3.67 -6.95
CA ILE A 136 -13.06 4.24 -7.94
C ILE A 136 -13.61 5.55 -8.52
N ASN A 137 -14.86 5.54 -8.98
CA ASN A 137 -15.49 6.73 -9.55
C ASN A 137 -15.55 7.86 -8.51
N PHE A 138 -15.97 7.55 -7.28
CA PHE A 138 -15.98 8.52 -6.18
C PHE A 138 -14.59 9.17 -5.97
N ILE A 139 -13.53 8.37 -5.91
CA ILE A 139 -12.17 8.90 -5.74
C ILE A 139 -11.79 9.80 -6.93
N GLN A 140 -12.05 9.34 -8.15
CA GLN A 140 -11.69 10.09 -9.36
C GLN A 140 -12.46 11.42 -9.46
N GLU A 141 -13.75 11.42 -9.15
CA GLU A 141 -14.61 12.60 -9.19
C GLU A 141 -14.30 13.59 -8.06
N GLU A 142 -14.26 13.09 -6.79
CA GLU A 142 -14.06 13.94 -5.62
C GLU A 142 -12.69 14.63 -5.61
N TYR A 143 -11.65 13.93 -6.09
CA TYR A 143 -10.28 14.44 -6.10
C TYR A 143 -9.86 14.98 -7.47
N ASN A 144 -10.74 14.90 -8.49
CA ASN A 144 -10.46 15.30 -9.87
C ASN A 144 -9.16 14.65 -10.41
N ILE A 145 -9.05 13.33 -10.25
CA ILE A 145 -7.87 12.54 -10.64
C ILE A 145 -8.27 11.38 -11.54
N LYS A 146 -7.29 10.85 -12.29
CA LYS A 146 -7.43 9.58 -12.99
C LYS A 146 -6.49 8.56 -12.33
N LEU A 147 -7.06 7.50 -11.75
CA LEU A 147 -6.27 6.41 -11.21
C LEU A 147 -5.61 5.62 -12.36
N SER A 148 -4.35 5.23 -12.16
CA SER A 148 -3.59 4.37 -13.07
C SER A 148 -3.36 2.99 -12.47
N SER A 149 -3.27 2.91 -11.15
CA SER A 149 -3.08 1.64 -10.44
C SER A 149 -3.92 1.54 -9.17
N ILE A 150 -4.06 0.31 -8.71
CA ILE A 150 -4.76 -0.08 -7.50
C ILE A 150 -3.93 -1.12 -6.73
N ALA A 151 -4.20 -1.27 -5.44
CA ALA A 151 -3.56 -2.30 -4.63
C ALA A 151 -4.55 -2.91 -3.65
N SER A 152 -4.55 -4.24 -3.56
CA SER A 152 -5.39 -4.97 -2.61
C SER A 152 -4.92 -4.77 -1.18
N HIS A 153 -5.81 -4.28 -0.28
CA HIS A 153 -5.58 -4.25 1.16
C HIS A 153 -5.81 -5.63 1.79
N GLY A 154 -5.01 -5.97 2.80
CA GLY A 154 -5.12 -7.22 3.56
C GLY A 154 -5.86 -7.03 4.88
N ASP A 155 -7.15 -7.40 4.96
CA ASP A 155 -7.93 -7.38 6.19
C ASP A 155 -7.91 -8.74 6.92
N PHE A 156 -8.24 -8.77 8.23
CA PHE A 156 -8.35 -10.04 8.98
C PHE A 156 -9.48 -10.93 8.45
N ILE A 157 -10.53 -10.35 7.88
CA ILE A 157 -11.60 -11.10 7.22
C ILE A 157 -11.06 -11.90 6.03
N ASN A 158 -10.15 -11.32 5.24
CA ASN A 158 -9.53 -12.02 4.13
C ASN A 158 -8.77 -13.27 4.60
N ARG A 159 -8.08 -13.20 5.75
CA ARG A 159 -7.44 -14.36 6.38
C ARG A 159 -8.45 -15.39 6.88
N LYS A 160 -9.56 -14.92 7.50
CA LYS A 160 -10.63 -15.78 8.02
C LYS A 160 -11.30 -16.61 6.91
N ILE A 161 -11.51 -16.01 5.73
CA ILE A 161 -12.16 -16.67 4.59
C ILE A 161 -11.16 -17.29 3.60
N ASN A 162 -9.86 -17.13 3.86
CA ASN A 162 -8.76 -17.53 2.97
C ASN A 162 -8.93 -17.02 1.53
N LEU A 163 -9.29 -15.74 1.39
CA LEU A 163 -9.53 -15.10 0.10
C LEU A 163 -9.09 -13.63 0.13
N THR A 164 -8.21 -13.22 -0.77
CA THR A 164 -7.74 -11.82 -0.88
C THR A 164 -8.77 -10.93 -1.56
N ASN A 165 -8.68 -9.62 -1.38
CA ASN A 165 -9.52 -8.67 -2.12
C ASN A 165 -9.23 -8.70 -3.64
N GLN A 166 -8.05 -9.15 -4.08
CA GLN A 166 -7.72 -9.33 -5.51
C GLN A 166 -8.72 -10.24 -6.25
N TYR A 167 -9.40 -11.15 -5.55
CA TYR A 167 -10.39 -12.03 -6.14
C TYR A 167 -11.52 -11.30 -6.87
N LEU A 168 -11.87 -10.07 -6.44
CA LEU A 168 -12.88 -9.27 -7.14
C LEU A 168 -12.39 -8.71 -8.48
N TYR A 169 -11.06 -8.56 -8.66
CA TYR A 169 -10.48 -7.92 -9.84
C TYR A 169 -10.21 -8.93 -10.94
N THR A 170 -11.30 -9.48 -11.50
CA THR A 170 -11.28 -10.48 -12.58
C THR A 170 -10.70 -9.92 -13.88
N ASN A 171 -10.32 -10.81 -14.81
CA ASN A 171 -9.79 -10.39 -16.12
C ASN A 171 -10.77 -9.50 -16.91
N GLU A 172 -12.08 -9.76 -16.79
CA GLU A 172 -13.11 -8.91 -17.39
C GLU A 172 -13.08 -7.49 -16.82
N LEU A 173 -12.96 -7.39 -15.49
CA LEU A 173 -12.89 -6.10 -14.82
C LEU A 173 -11.56 -5.39 -15.08
N LYS A 174 -10.45 -6.12 -15.18
CA LYS A 174 -9.14 -5.60 -15.62
C LYS A 174 -9.22 -4.96 -16.99
N ASN A 175 -9.80 -5.67 -17.95
CA ASN A 175 -9.96 -5.17 -19.32
C ASN A 175 -10.86 -3.93 -19.39
N LYS A 176 -11.92 -3.90 -18.56
CA LYS A 176 -12.86 -2.78 -18.52
C LYS A 176 -12.25 -1.51 -17.91
N LEU A 177 -11.53 -1.64 -16.80
CA LEU A 177 -11.02 -0.50 -16.03
C LEU A 177 -9.63 -0.07 -16.47
N ASN A 178 -8.86 -0.98 -17.07
CA ASN A 178 -7.48 -0.76 -17.51
C ASN A 178 -6.58 -0.17 -16.40
N LEU A 179 -6.76 -0.65 -15.16
CA LEU A 179 -5.93 -0.27 -14.01
C LEU A 179 -4.88 -1.36 -13.74
N ILE A 180 -3.67 -0.93 -13.39
CA ILE A 180 -2.60 -1.85 -12.98
C ILE A 180 -2.88 -2.30 -11.54
N GLU A 181 -3.01 -3.58 -11.30
CA GLU A 181 -3.00 -4.12 -9.93
C GLU A 181 -1.54 -4.26 -9.49
N ALA A 182 -1.18 -3.63 -8.35
CA ALA A 182 0.21 -3.51 -7.91
C ALA A 182 0.92 -4.85 -7.69
N TYR A 183 0.18 -5.93 -7.42
CA TYR A 183 0.75 -7.28 -7.29
C TYR A 183 1.03 -7.94 -8.66
N ASP A 184 0.39 -7.50 -9.74
CA ASP A 184 0.62 -8.07 -11.08
C ASP A 184 2.03 -7.74 -11.59
N ILE A 185 2.63 -6.62 -11.18
CA ILE A 185 4.00 -6.26 -11.59
C ILE A 185 5.08 -7.10 -10.91
N GLU A 186 4.75 -7.79 -9.80
CA GLU A 186 5.71 -8.54 -9.01
C GLU A 186 6.38 -9.68 -9.78
N THR A 187 5.75 -10.19 -10.83
CA THR A 187 6.35 -11.18 -11.73
C THR A 187 7.58 -10.68 -12.47
N ASN A 188 7.74 -9.36 -12.59
CA ASN A 188 8.87 -8.69 -13.23
C ASN A 188 9.91 -8.16 -12.23
N ILE A 189 9.70 -8.38 -10.93
CA ILE A 189 10.57 -7.91 -9.85
C ILE A 189 11.55 -9.02 -9.46
N GLU A 190 12.83 -8.69 -9.36
CA GLU A 190 13.89 -9.64 -8.99
C GLU A 190 14.10 -9.73 -7.46
N PHE A 191 13.78 -8.66 -6.74
CA PHE A 191 13.80 -8.63 -5.29
C PHE A 191 12.64 -7.80 -4.74
N ARG A 192 11.92 -8.41 -3.81
CA ARG A 192 10.80 -7.77 -3.12
C ARG A 192 10.88 -7.99 -1.62
N THR A 193 10.64 -6.93 -0.85
CA THR A 193 10.45 -7.05 0.59
C THR A 193 9.39 -6.07 1.10
N SER A 194 8.90 -6.31 2.31
CA SER A 194 7.88 -5.49 2.96
C SER A 194 8.19 -5.33 4.44
N ASP A 195 7.87 -4.17 4.99
CA ASP A 195 8.06 -3.78 6.38
C ASP A 195 6.99 -4.30 7.34
N CYS A 196 6.30 -5.38 7.01
CA CYS A 196 5.07 -5.80 7.69
C CYS A 196 5.26 -6.65 8.96
N MET A 197 6.49 -6.90 9.42
CA MET A 197 6.75 -7.90 10.46
C MET A 197 7.50 -7.39 11.67
N TYR A 198 7.08 -7.88 12.84
CA TYR A 198 7.71 -7.76 14.13
C TYR A 198 8.61 -8.97 14.45
N PRO A 199 9.76 -8.78 15.10
CA PRO A 199 10.41 -7.52 15.53
C PRO A 199 11.21 -6.82 14.41
N LYS A 200 11.28 -7.40 13.23
CA LYS A 200 11.98 -6.81 12.09
C LYS A 200 11.01 -5.95 11.29
N PHE A 201 11.43 -4.72 10.93
CA PHE A 201 10.63 -3.82 10.11
C PHE A 201 10.43 -4.33 8.69
N PHE A 202 11.40 -5.03 8.15
CA PHE A 202 11.29 -5.71 6.87
C PHE A 202 11.37 -7.22 7.05
N LYS A 203 10.68 -7.98 6.20
CA LYS A 203 10.80 -9.45 6.13
C LYS A 203 12.23 -9.86 5.81
N GLU A 204 12.83 -9.17 4.85
CA GLU A 204 14.23 -9.29 4.49
C GLU A 204 14.86 -7.89 4.51
N ASP A 205 16.18 -7.82 4.70
CA ASP A 205 16.93 -6.57 4.65
C ASP A 205 16.58 -5.80 3.35
N PRO A 206 16.04 -4.57 3.43
CA PRO A 206 15.64 -3.81 2.24
C PRO A 206 16.83 -3.48 1.33
N LEU A 207 18.06 -3.53 1.85
CA LEU A 207 19.28 -3.36 1.06
C LEU A 207 19.78 -4.66 0.41
N LYS A 208 19.13 -5.81 0.64
CA LYS A 208 19.56 -7.09 0.04
C LYS A 208 19.51 -7.03 -1.49
N GLY A 209 18.46 -6.48 -2.07
CA GLY A 209 18.36 -6.31 -3.52
C GLY A 209 19.53 -5.52 -4.10
N LEU A 210 19.94 -4.46 -3.40
CA LEU A 210 21.10 -3.64 -3.76
C LEU A 210 22.41 -4.40 -3.60
N LYS A 211 22.61 -5.11 -2.48
CA LYS A 211 23.80 -5.93 -2.21
C LYS A 211 23.99 -7.04 -3.24
N GLU A 212 22.89 -7.65 -3.69
CA GLU A 212 22.89 -8.70 -4.71
C GLU A 212 22.81 -8.14 -6.15
N ASN A 213 22.89 -6.82 -6.31
CA ASN A 213 22.88 -6.14 -7.61
C ASN A 213 21.64 -6.48 -8.48
N LYS A 214 20.47 -6.67 -7.83
CA LYS A 214 19.20 -6.92 -8.53
C LYS A 214 18.77 -5.69 -9.32
N LYS A 215 18.37 -5.86 -10.56
CA LYS A 215 18.02 -4.74 -11.45
C LYS A 215 16.62 -4.18 -11.17
N ARG A 216 15.72 -4.98 -10.61
CA ARG A 216 14.32 -4.61 -10.38
C ARG A 216 13.93 -4.92 -8.96
N VAL A 217 13.76 -3.87 -8.17
CA VAL A 217 13.50 -3.95 -6.74
C VAL A 217 12.13 -3.33 -6.42
N LEU A 218 11.37 -3.95 -5.53
CA LEU A 218 10.15 -3.39 -4.98
C LEU A 218 10.19 -3.42 -3.45
N LEU A 219 10.00 -2.26 -2.83
CA LEU A 219 9.84 -2.12 -1.39
C LEU A 219 8.41 -1.70 -1.08
N LEU A 220 7.69 -2.55 -0.36
CA LEU A 220 6.37 -2.24 0.18
C LEU A 220 6.52 -1.67 1.58
N ILE A 221 6.01 -0.45 1.78
CA ILE A 221 6.18 0.33 3.00
C ILE A 221 4.81 0.75 3.55
N HIS A 222 4.60 0.54 4.85
CA HIS A 222 3.44 1.02 5.58
C HIS A 222 3.86 2.16 6.51
N THR A 223 3.33 3.34 6.30
CA THR A 223 3.71 4.57 7.01
C THR A 223 3.66 4.43 8.52
N ARG A 224 2.72 3.61 9.02
CA ARG A 224 2.55 3.32 10.45
C ARG A 224 3.79 2.75 11.15
N TYR A 225 4.69 2.08 10.45
CA TYR A 225 5.88 1.47 11.07
C TYR A 225 7.08 2.43 11.16
N TRP A 226 6.96 3.60 10.57
CA TRP A 226 8.05 4.59 10.49
C TRP A 226 7.82 5.81 11.39
N GLY A 227 6.60 5.95 11.87
CA GLY A 227 6.20 7.06 12.70
C GLY A 227 5.95 6.71 14.16
N LYS A 228 5.97 7.73 15.02
CA LYS A 228 5.56 7.65 16.43
C LYS A 228 4.23 8.37 16.62
N ASN A 229 3.14 7.62 16.64
CA ASN A 229 1.80 8.16 16.89
C ASN A 229 1.01 7.29 17.89
N PRO A 230 1.31 7.39 19.20
CA PRO A 230 0.66 6.55 20.23
C PRO A 230 -0.86 6.70 20.23
N CYS A 231 -1.39 7.91 20.01
CA CYS A 231 -2.84 8.15 20.03
C CYS A 231 -3.54 7.39 18.90
N GLU A 232 -2.98 7.42 17.68
CA GLU A 232 -3.54 6.68 16.56
C GLU A 232 -3.41 5.17 16.76
N ARG A 233 -2.31 4.70 17.37
CA ARG A 233 -2.13 3.28 17.74
C ARG A 233 -3.21 2.80 18.69
N ILE A 234 -3.50 3.56 19.74
CA ILE A 234 -4.56 3.24 20.69
C ILE A 234 -5.90 3.14 19.97
N LYS A 235 -6.26 4.11 19.13
CA LYS A 235 -7.50 4.07 18.35
C LYS A 235 -7.60 2.82 17.48
N LEU A 236 -6.52 2.49 16.76
CA LEU A 236 -6.47 1.30 15.91
C LEU A 236 -6.58 0.00 16.71
N ASP A 237 -5.95 -0.09 17.87
CA ASP A 237 -6.04 -1.29 18.73
C ASP A 237 -7.44 -1.44 19.32
N PHE A 238 -8.11 -0.34 19.71
CA PHE A 238 -9.53 -0.35 20.09
C PHE A 238 -10.43 -0.77 18.93
N LYS A 239 -10.24 -0.21 17.73
CA LYS A 239 -11.00 -0.62 16.53
C LYS A 239 -10.85 -2.11 16.27
N ARG A 240 -9.62 -2.63 16.34
CA ARG A 240 -9.34 -4.07 16.18
C ARG A 240 -10.02 -4.94 17.23
N LEU A 241 -10.03 -4.50 18.49
CA LEU A 241 -10.72 -5.21 19.57
C LEU A 241 -12.23 -5.26 19.32
N ILE A 242 -12.84 -4.12 18.98
CA ILE A 242 -14.26 -4.04 18.62
C ILE A 242 -14.57 -4.94 17.42
N ASP A 243 -13.76 -4.90 16.38
CA ASP A 243 -13.91 -5.73 15.20
C ASP A 243 -13.76 -7.23 15.53
N ALA A 244 -12.81 -7.59 16.39
CA ALA A 244 -12.67 -8.95 16.89
C ALA A 244 -13.94 -9.44 17.60
N ILE A 245 -14.52 -8.64 18.48
CA ILE A 245 -15.77 -8.99 19.20
C ILE A 245 -16.96 -9.07 18.23
N LYS A 246 -17.04 -8.15 17.28
CA LYS A 246 -18.21 -8.01 16.39
C LYS A 246 -18.28 -9.05 15.29
N TYR A 247 -17.11 -9.55 14.84
CA TYR A 247 -16.99 -10.41 13.65
C TYR A 247 -16.40 -11.81 13.94
N HIS A 248 -16.14 -12.14 15.21
CA HIS A 248 -15.85 -13.50 15.63
C HIS A 248 -17.12 -14.26 15.94
#